data_4010cd037f5159b40c98c6462e20009f
#
_entry.id   4010cd037f5159b40c98c6462e20009f
#
_cell.length_a   1.000
_cell.length_b   1.000
_cell.length_c   1.000
_cell.angle_alpha   90.00
_cell.angle_beta   90.00
_cell.angle_gamma   90.00
#
_symmetry.space_group_name_H-M   'P 1'
#
loop_
_entity.id
_entity.type
_entity.pdbx_description
1 polymer ?
#
loop_
_entity_poly.entity_id
_entity_poly.type
_entity_poly.pdbx_seq_one_letter_code
_entity_poly.pdbx_strand_id
1 'polypeptide(L)'
;MNPVTVIGAGLAGSECAWQLAQRGIPVILREMKPLKRTPAHVTDDFAELCCSNSLRGAGLENAVGLLKEELRRLDSLILRCADATAVPAGGALAVDRHGFAAMVTEAIRSHPNITVVAEEVTDIPAGDVVIASGPLTSDALADKLAALFGSTDALHFFDAAAPLVAFDSVDMTSAYFASRYDKGTPDYINCPMDKEQYLDFWQALTAAEEAEVHGFEDKNVFEGCMPVEVMARRGEDTLRFGPLKPKGLPDPKTGRDPYAVVQLRKDNADGTIYNLVGFQTHLKWPEQKRVFSMIPALHDARFLRYGVMHRNTYLDSPRLLDRYYRLKSDHRIAFAGQMTGVEGYVESCASGFLVGVELARRLLGKAPIDFPRETAIGALGLYVSNESVAEFQPMNINFGIIPPLDHRVKGKRNKNAELSQRSLAIIDAIREEVLAK
;
A
#
# COMPACT_ATOMS: atom_id res chain seq x y z
N MET A 1 31.45 -7.50 -11.61
CA MET A 1 30.52 -6.35 -11.55
C MET A 1 30.41 -5.91 -10.11
N ASN A 2 30.43 -4.62 -9.82
CA ASN A 2 30.25 -4.14 -8.45
C ASN A 2 28.82 -4.41 -8.00
N PRO A 3 28.60 -4.78 -6.72
CA PRO A 3 27.24 -5.00 -6.22
C PRO A 3 26.44 -3.69 -6.17
N VAL A 4 25.14 -3.79 -6.41
CA VAL A 4 24.18 -2.71 -6.19
C VAL A 4 23.76 -2.73 -4.73
N THR A 5 23.77 -1.58 -4.07
CA THR A 5 23.22 -1.45 -2.71
C THR A 5 21.73 -1.10 -2.80
N VAL A 6 20.88 -1.91 -2.17
CA VAL A 6 19.46 -1.62 -1.96
C VAL A 6 19.23 -1.36 -0.47
N ILE A 7 18.64 -0.21 -0.13
CA ILE A 7 18.40 0.22 1.24
C ILE A 7 16.92 0.05 1.57
N GLY A 8 16.62 -0.82 2.54
CA GLY A 8 15.26 -1.19 2.96
C GLY A 8 14.74 -2.44 2.28
N ALA A 9 14.28 -3.41 3.07
CA ALA A 9 13.70 -4.68 2.62
C ALA A 9 12.16 -4.68 2.72
N GLY A 10 11.53 -3.53 2.46
CA GLY A 10 10.09 -3.41 2.25
C GLY A 10 9.66 -4.01 0.91
N LEU A 11 8.39 -3.79 0.51
CA LEU A 11 7.83 -4.29 -0.75
C LEU A 11 8.67 -3.86 -1.97
N ALA A 12 9.01 -2.58 -2.04
CA ALA A 12 9.78 -2.03 -3.17
C ALA A 12 11.22 -2.53 -3.19
N GLY A 13 11.91 -2.52 -2.04
CA GLY A 13 13.30 -2.95 -1.96
C GLY A 13 13.47 -4.44 -2.19
N SER A 14 12.59 -5.28 -1.65
CA SER A 14 12.59 -6.73 -1.90
C SER A 14 12.34 -7.04 -3.38
N GLU A 15 11.36 -6.38 -4.00
CA GLU A 15 11.09 -6.54 -5.44
C GLU A 15 12.30 -6.09 -6.29
N CYS A 16 12.88 -4.92 -5.99
CA CYS A 16 14.04 -4.40 -6.70
C CYS A 16 15.25 -5.34 -6.58
N ALA A 17 15.58 -5.78 -5.37
CA ALA A 17 16.67 -6.70 -5.12
C ALA A 17 16.48 -8.02 -5.89
N TRP A 18 15.25 -8.56 -5.90
CA TRP A 18 14.89 -9.74 -6.67
C TRP A 18 15.11 -9.54 -8.15
N GLN A 19 14.61 -8.45 -8.74
CA GLN A 19 14.72 -8.18 -10.17
C GLN A 19 16.18 -8.00 -10.63
N LEU A 20 17.01 -7.34 -9.81
CA LEU A 20 18.46 -7.23 -10.05
C LEU A 20 19.11 -8.62 -10.01
N ALA A 21 18.86 -9.38 -8.96
CA ALA A 21 19.50 -10.66 -8.71
C ALA A 21 19.11 -11.73 -9.76
N GLN A 22 17.86 -11.73 -10.24
CA GLN A 22 17.40 -12.61 -11.32
C GLN A 22 18.14 -12.36 -12.64
N ARG A 23 18.69 -11.15 -12.84
CA ARG A 23 19.49 -10.75 -14.01
C ARG A 23 20.97 -10.88 -13.78
N GLY A 24 21.38 -11.60 -12.71
CA GLY A 24 22.78 -11.88 -12.41
C GLY A 24 23.55 -10.70 -11.79
N ILE A 25 22.87 -9.62 -11.40
CA ILE A 25 23.50 -8.49 -10.72
C ILE A 25 23.65 -8.83 -9.22
N PRO A 26 24.87 -8.76 -8.65
CA PRO A 26 25.05 -8.92 -7.20
C PRO A 26 24.39 -7.77 -6.44
N VAL A 27 23.67 -8.08 -5.36
CA VAL A 27 22.94 -7.11 -4.54
C VAL A 27 23.40 -7.19 -3.08
N ILE A 28 23.64 -6.05 -2.45
CA ILE A 28 23.74 -5.91 -1.00
C ILE A 28 22.44 -5.25 -0.54
N LEU A 29 21.56 -6.04 0.08
CA LEU A 29 20.31 -5.54 0.65
C LEU A 29 20.56 -5.18 2.12
N ARG A 30 20.47 -3.87 2.43
CA ARG A 30 20.67 -3.36 3.79
C ARG A 30 19.30 -3.08 4.42
N GLU A 31 19.05 -3.75 5.54
CA GLU A 31 17.79 -3.62 6.30
C GLU A 31 18.13 -3.34 7.76
N MET A 32 17.47 -2.36 8.36
CA MET A 32 17.75 -2.00 9.76
C MET A 32 17.22 -3.00 10.78
N LYS A 33 16.19 -3.81 10.41
CA LYS A 33 15.72 -4.91 11.26
C LYS A 33 16.73 -6.07 11.25
N PRO A 34 16.94 -6.78 12.37
CA PRO A 34 16.28 -6.64 13.67
C PRO A 34 16.91 -5.58 14.58
N LEU A 35 17.98 -4.89 14.18
CA LEU A 35 18.73 -3.98 15.06
C LEU A 35 17.88 -2.76 15.48
N LYS A 36 17.08 -2.25 14.55
CA LYS A 36 16.19 -1.12 14.76
C LYS A 36 14.87 -1.37 14.07
N ARG A 37 13.76 -1.10 14.75
CA ARG A 37 12.40 -1.18 14.19
C ARG A 37 11.75 0.18 14.19
N THR A 38 10.89 0.42 13.22
CA THR A 38 9.97 1.56 13.26
C THR A 38 8.76 1.22 14.15
N PRO A 39 8.00 2.22 14.60
CA PRO A 39 6.78 1.96 15.39
C PRO A 39 5.72 1.10 14.68
N ALA A 40 5.75 1.01 13.35
CA ALA A 40 4.79 0.24 12.57
C ALA A 40 5.17 -1.24 12.40
N HIS A 41 6.46 -1.57 12.49
CA HIS A 41 6.95 -2.93 12.27
C HIS A 41 6.96 -3.74 13.57
N VAL A 42 6.44 -4.96 13.52
CA VAL A 42 6.36 -5.88 14.67
C VAL A 42 7.17 -7.15 14.48
N THR A 43 7.54 -7.49 13.24
CA THR A 43 8.35 -8.67 12.90
C THR A 43 9.70 -8.28 12.30
N ASP A 44 10.61 -9.26 12.15
CA ASP A 44 11.89 -9.08 11.44
C ASP A 44 11.79 -9.47 9.96
N ASP A 45 10.62 -9.91 9.52
CA ASP A 45 10.39 -10.31 8.13
C ASP A 45 10.41 -9.11 7.17
N PHE A 46 10.78 -9.40 5.92
CA PHE A 46 10.76 -8.44 4.83
C PHE A 46 9.35 -8.25 4.28
N ALA A 47 9.13 -7.14 3.57
CA ALA A 47 7.83 -6.81 2.99
C ALA A 47 6.64 -6.88 3.97
N GLU A 48 6.89 -6.61 5.26
CA GLU A 48 5.84 -6.59 6.28
C GLU A 48 4.76 -5.56 5.93
N LEU A 49 3.49 -6.00 5.93
CA LEU A 49 2.34 -5.16 5.64
C LEU A 49 1.88 -4.44 6.92
N CYS A 50 2.21 -3.16 7.08
CA CYS A 50 2.01 -2.43 8.33
C CYS A 50 0.56 -2.03 8.58
N CYS A 51 -0.15 -1.44 7.59
CA CYS A 51 -1.48 -0.86 7.82
C CYS A 51 -2.62 -1.84 7.54
N SER A 52 -2.51 -2.69 6.53
CA SER A 52 -3.57 -3.59 6.04
C SER A 52 -2.96 -4.84 5.41
N ASN A 53 -3.68 -5.95 5.43
CA ASN A 53 -3.30 -7.15 4.69
C ASN A 53 -3.89 -7.19 3.27
N SER A 54 -4.54 -6.12 2.83
CA SER A 54 -5.16 -6.05 1.51
C SER A 54 -4.29 -5.33 0.50
N LEU A 55 -4.13 -5.96 -0.65
CA LEU A 55 -3.58 -5.37 -1.87
C LEU A 55 -4.69 -4.77 -2.76
N ARG A 56 -5.85 -4.45 -2.18
CA ARG A 56 -7.02 -3.83 -2.82
C ARG A 56 -7.65 -4.70 -3.92
N GLY A 57 -8.54 -4.10 -4.73
CA GLY A 57 -9.35 -4.80 -5.73
C GLY A 57 -8.54 -5.65 -6.73
N ALA A 58 -8.98 -6.89 -6.99
CA ALA A 58 -8.31 -7.84 -7.87
C ALA A 58 -8.78 -7.76 -9.34
N GLY A 59 -10.00 -7.27 -9.58
CA GLY A 59 -10.61 -7.26 -10.91
C GLY A 59 -9.96 -6.24 -11.86
N LEU A 60 -9.88 -6.57 -13.15
CA LEU A 60 -9.28 -5.74 -14.19
C LEU A 60 -10.05 -4.44 -14.49
N GLU A 61 -11.28 -4.31 -14.02
CA GLU A 61 -12.02 -3.05 -14.05
C GLU A 61 -11.52 -2.01 -13.04
N ASN A 62 -10.57 -2.40 -12.17
CA ASN A 62 -9.87 -1.53 -11.24
C ASN A 62 -8.43 -1.34 -11.69
N ALA A 63 -7.91 -0.13 -11.69
CA ALA A 63 -6.56 0.15 -12.14
C ALA A 63 -5.49 -0.60 -11.31
N VAL A 64 -5.70 -0.79 -10.00
CA VAL A 64 -4.82 -1.59 -9.16
C VAL A 64 -4.89 -3.09 -9.48
N GLY A 65 -6.03 -3.57 -9.99
CA GLY A 65 -6.16 -4.93 -10.53
C GLY A 65 -5.35 -5.10 -11.80
N LEU A 66 -5.41 -4.11 -12.70
CA LEU A 66 -4.56 -4.05 -13.89
C LEU A 66 -3.08 -4.05 -13.52
N LEU A 67 -2.64 -3.18 -12.60
CA LEU A 67 -1.23 -3.11 -12.19
C LEU A 67 -0.73 -4.44 -11.62
N LYS A 68 -1.56 -5.16 -10.83
CA LYS A 68 -1.23 -6.50 -10.34
C LYS A 68 -1.04 -7.50 -11.49
N GLU A 69 -1.91 -7.45 -12.49
CA GLU A 69 -1.83 -8.37 -13.62
C GLU A 69 -0.61 -8.08 -14.52
N GLU A 70 -0.27 -6.81 -14.71
CA GLU A 70 0.98 -6.44 -15.38
C GLU A 70 2.20 -7.04 -14.66
N LEU A 71 2.28 -6.86 -13.33
CA LEU A 71 3.37 -7.39 -12.50
C LEU A 71 3.41 -8.93 -12.50
N ARG A 72 2.25 -9.63 -12.50
CA ARG A 72 2.21 -11.10 -12.62
C ARG A 72 2.81 -11.58 -13.93
N ARG A 73 2.43 -10.95 -15.05
CA ARG A 73 2.97 -11.30 -16.38
C ARG A 73 4.47 -11.08 -16.48
N LEU A 74 5.00 -10.17 -15.67
CA LEU A 74 6.41 -9.79 -15.63
C LEU A 74 7.20 -10.51 -14.51
N ASP A 75 6.64 -11.54 -13.88
CA ASP A 75 7.27 -12.37 -12.84
C ASP A 75 7.71 -11.60 -11.58
N SER A 76 6.82 -10.77 -11.04
CA SER A 76 7.03 -10.09 -9.76
C SER A 76 7.09 -11.10 -8.60
N LEU A 77 8.12 -11.00 -7.75
CA LEU A 77 8.24 -11.77 -6.51
C LEU A 77 7.06 -11.48 -5.57
N ILE A 78 6.76 -10.21 -5.37
CA ILE A 78 5.73 -9.75 -4.42
C ILE A 78 4.36 -10.30 -4.82
N LEU A 79 4.01 -10.24 -6.11
CA LEU A 79 2.72 -10.76 -6.57
C LEU A 79 2.65 -12.30 -6.51
N ARG A 80 3.73 -12.99 -6.80
CA ARG A 80 3.82 -14.46 -6.65
C ARG A 80 3.60 -14.87 -5.20
N CYS A 81 4.25 -14.20 -4.24
CA CYS A 81 4.05 -14.47 -2.81
C CYS A 81 2.64 -14.11 -2.35
N ALA A 82 2.08 -13.00 -2.86
CA ALA A 82 0.73 -12.57 -2.52
C ALA A 82 -0.33 -13.56 -2.99
N ASP A 83 -0.20 -14.07 -4.21
CA ASP A 83 -1.12 -15.07 -4.76
C ASP A 83 -1.04 -16.41 -4.00
N ALA A 84 0.18 -16.82 -3.59
CA ALA A 84 0.40 -18.06 -2.83
C ALA A 84 -0.13 -17.99 -1.38
N THR A 85 -0.28 -16.81 -0.81
CA THR A 85 -0.73 -16.59 0.56
C THR A 85 -2.08 -15.88 0.63
N ALA A 86 -2.83 -15.90 -0.48
CA ALA A 86 -4.12 -15.24 -0.56
C ALA A 86 -5.14 -15.80 0.43
N VAL A 87 -5.90 -14.91 1.06
CA VAL A 87 -7.03 -15.25 1.92
C VAL A 87 -8.33 -14.69 1.33
N PRO A 88 -9.48 -15.32 1.60
CA PRO A 88 -10.77 -14.85 1.10
C PRO A 88 -11.05 -13.40 1.52
N ALA A 89 -11.36 -12.53 0.55
CA ALA A 89 -11.65 -11.11 0.75
C ALA A 89 -12.57 -10.53 -0.35
N GLY A 90 -13.56 -11.29 -0.79
CA GLY A 90 -14.48 -10.90 -1.85
C GLY A 90 -13.77 -10.53 -3.15
N GLY A 91 -13.96 -9.30 -3.65
CA GLY A 91 -13.31 -8.82 -4.88
C GLY A 91 -11.90 -8.24 -4.68
N ALA A 92 -11.30 -8.35 -3.50
CA ALA A 92 -9.95 -7.86 -3.21
C ALA A 92 -8.94 -9.01 -3.16
N LEU A 93 -7.66 -8.72 -3.40
CA LEU A 93 -6.56 -9.60 -3.04
C LEU A 93 -6.11 -9.23 -1.62
N ALA A 94 -6.39 -10.07 -0.65
CA ALA A 94 -5.84 -10.00 0.70
C ALA A 94 -4.97 -11.23 0.96
N VAL A 95 -4.00 -11.11 1.86
CA VAL A 95 -3.04 -12.16 2.14
C VAL A 95 -3.01 -12.51 3.63
N ASP A 96 -2.60 -13.73 3.95
CA ASP A 96 -2.09 -14.02 5.28
C ASP A 96 -0.83 -13.18 5.50
N ARG A 97 -0.91 -12.24 6.43
CA ARG A 97 0.14 -11.22 6.64
C ARG A 97 1.50 -11.83 6.97
N HIS A 98 1.51 -12.82 7.86
CA HIS A 98 2.74 -13.47 8.30
C HIS A 98 3.29 -14.44 7.25
N GLY A 99 2.42 -15.25 6.66
CA GLY A 99 2.80 -16.17 5.58
C GLY A 99 3.39 -15.44 4.38
N PHE A 100 2.81 -14.30 4.00
CA PHE A 100 3.31 -13.45 2.92
C PHE A 100 4.71 -12.91 3.22
N ALA A 101 4.90 -12.28 4.38
CA ALA A 101 6.19 -11.69 4.76
C ALA A 101 7.28 -12.76 4.91
N ALA A 102 6.96 -13.91 5.52
CA ALA A 102 7.89 -15.05 5.62
C ALA A 102 8.31 -15.59 4.25
N MET A 103 7.37 -15.74 3.31
CA MET A 103 7.68 -16.23 1.95
C MET A 103 8.58 -15.26 1.18
N VAL A 104 8.34 -13.95 1.27
CA VAL A 104 9.22 -12.95 0.65
C VAL A 104 10.61 -12.98 1.30
N THR A 105 10.68 -13.06 2.63
CA THR A 105 11.93 -13.13 3.39
C THR A 105 12.76 -14.33 2.97
N GLU A 106 12.14 -15.51 2.87
CA GLU A 106 12.82 -16.75 2.45
C GLU A 106 13.34 -16.64 1.01
N ALA A 107 12.52 -16.14 0.08
CA ALA A 107 12.93 -15.98 -1.31
C ALA A 107 14.14 -15.05 -1.46
N ILE A 108 14.19 -13.96 -0.71
CA ILE A 108 15.30 -13.00 -0.74
C ILE A 108 16.55 -13.59 -0.09
N ARG A 109 16.42 -14.21 1.09
CA ARG A 109 17.56 -14.76 1.84
C ARG A 109 18.21 -15.96 1.17
N SER A 110 17.43 -16.76 0.45
CA SER A 110 17.91 -17.95 -0.26
C SER A 110 18.53 -17.65 -1.64
N HIS A 111 18.38 -16.41 -2.15
CA HIS A 111 18.87 -16.07 -3.48
C HIS A 111 20.40 -15.87 -3.50
N PRO A 112 21.18 -16.62 -4.34
CA PRO A 112 22.64 -16.62 -4.30
C PRO A 112 23.29 -15.26 -4.64
N ASN A 113 22.60 -14.40 -5.37
CA ASN A 113 23.08 -13.06 -5.75
C ASN A 113 22.65 -11.95 -4.79
N ILE A 114 21.98 -12.27 -3.66
CA ILE A 114 21.58 -11.28 -2.67
C ILE A 114 22.30 -11.54 -1.35
N THR A 115 23.06 -10.56 -0.90
CA THR A 115 23.64 -10.54 0.44
C THR A 115 22.83 -9.61 1.32
N VAL A 116 22.21 -10.15 2.36
CA VAL A 116 21.44 -9.37 3.34
C VAL A 116 22.37 -8.91 4.46
N VAL A 117 22.36 -7.61 4.75
CA VAL A 117 23.12 -7.00 5.84
C VAL A 117 22.14 -6.29 6.78
N ALA A 118 22.14 -6.66 8.06
CA ALA A 118 21.38 -5.98 9.10
C ALA A 118 22.13 -4.71 9.52
N GLU A 119 21.64 -3.55 9.09
CA GLU A 119 22.32 -2.26 9.33
C GLU A 119 21.33 -1.10 9.13
N GLU A 120 21.37 -0.11 10.03
CA GLU A 120 20.77 1.20 9.76
C GLU A 120 21.74 2.00 8.88
N VAL A 121 21.33 2.28 7.66
CA VAL A 121 22.11 3.11 6.74
C VAL A 121 21.87 4.58 7.10
N THR A 122 22.94 5.27 7.46
CA THR A 122 22.91 6.68 7.87
C THR A 122 23.56 7.63 6.87
N ASP A 123 24.16 7.10 5.81
CA ASP A 123 24.78 7.86 4.71
C ASP A 123 24.57 7.16 3.38
N ILE A 124 24.66 7.89 2.26
CA ILE A 124 24.44 7.34 0.93
C ILE A 124 25.72 6.59 0.48
N PRO A 125 25.65 5.27 0.24
CA PRO A 125 26.82 4.50 -0.17
C PRO A 125 27.39 4.94 -1.52
N ALA A 126 28.69 4.68 -1.73
CA ALA A 126 29.31 4.81 -3.04
C ALA A 126 28.78 3.71 -4.00
N GLY A 127 28.90 3.97 -5.32
CA GLY A 127 28.41 3.05 -6.36
C GLY A 127 26.93 3.22 -6.65
N ASP A 128 26.33 2.23 -7.30
CA ASP A 128 24.90 2.24 -7.63
C ASP A 128 24.07 1.91 -6.40
N VAL A 129 23.10 2.77 -6.08
CA VAL A 129 22.28 2.63 -4.89
C VAL A 129 20.79 2.85 -5.21
N VAL A 130 19.96 2.00 -4.62
CA VAL A 130 18.49 2.15 -4.63
C VAL A 130 18.03 2.42 -3.21
N ILE A 131 17.37 3.56 -3.00
CA ILE A 131 16.80 3.95 -1.71
C ILE A 131 15.33 3.56 -1.70
N ALA A 132 15.01 2.49 -0.99
CA ALA A 132 13.68 1.89 -0.88
C ALA A 132 13.26 1.76 0.61
N SER A 133 13.74 2.67 1.45
CA SER A 133 13.51 2.69 2.89
C SER A 133 12.06 3.02 3.29
N GLY A 134 11.26 3.39 2.31
CA GLY A 134 9.80 3.60 2.49
C GLY A 134 9.45 4.86 3.24
N PRO A 135 8.18 4.99 3.65
CA PRO A 135 7.67 6.20 4.29
C PRO A 135 8.23 6.41 5.70
N LEU A 136 8.68 5.34 6.37
CA LEU A 136 9.25 5.35 7.72
C LEU A 136 10.78 5.31 7.69
N THR A 137 11.37 6.03 6.74
CA THR A 137 12.82 6.25 6.66
C THR A 137 13.37 6.79 7.98
N SER A 138 14.50 6.25 8.45
CA SER A 138 15.11 6.72 9.69
C SER A 138 15.52 8.18 9.61
N ASP A 139 15.47 8.89 10.74
CA ASP A 139 15.79 10.32 10.78
C ASP A 139 17.20 10.61 10.22
N ALA A 140 18.18 9.77 10.57
CA ALA A 140 19.55 9.93 10.09
C ALA A 140 19.66 9.85 8.56
N LEU A 141 18.96 8.91 7.92
CA LEU A 141 18.94 8.83 6.45
C LEU A 141 18.10 9.96 5.84
N ALA A 142 16.98 10.33 6.46
CA ALA A 142 16.13 11.43 6.02
C ALA A 142 16.89 12.77 6.01
N ASP A 143 17.69 13.06 7.04
CA ASP A 143 18.54 14.25 7.12
C ASP A 143 19.60 14.27 6.00
N LYS A 144 20.17 13.12 5.66
CA LYS A 144 21.12 13.01 4.55
C LYS A 144 20.46 13.24 3.20
N LEU A 145 19.24 12.74 3.01
CA LEU A 145 18.45 12.98 1.80
C LEU A 145 18.06 14.46 1.68
N ALA A 146 17.63 15.10 2.77
CA ALA A 146 17.35 16.53 2.79
C ALA A 146 18.59 17.35 2.40
N ALA A 147 19.76 17.01 2.92
CA ALA A 147 21.02 17.64 2.55
C ALA A 147 21.39 17.43 1.07
N LEU A 148 21.14 16.23 0.53
CA LEU A 148 21.36 15.92 -0.89
C LEU A 148 20.51 16.79 -1.81
N PHE A 149 19.26 17.07 -1.42
CA PHE A 149 18.31 17.86 -2.21
C PHE A 149 18.46 19.37 -2.02
N GLY A 150 19.30 19.81 -1.06
CA GLY A 150 19.55 21.24 -0.79
C GLY A 150 18.37 21.97 -0.16
N SER A 151 17.35 21.27 0.30
CA SER A 151 16.21 21.83 1.01
C SER A 151 15.68 20.86 2.08
N THR A 152 15.14 21.44 3.17
CA THR A 152 14.39 20.72 4.19
C THR A 152 12.96 20.38 3.76
N ASP A 153 12.57 20.76 2.54
CA ASP A 153 11.22 20.58 2.00
C ASP A 153 10.99 19.13 1.47
N ALA A 154 11.55 18.14 2.17
CA ALA A 154 11.01 16.80 2.06
C ALA A 154 9.55 16.89 2.49
N LEU A 155 8.64 16.72 1.54
CA LEU A 155 7.21 16.78 1.80
C LEU A 155 6.86 15.64 2.77
N HIS A 156 6.08 15.94 3.79
CA HIS A 156 5.65 14.97 4.77
C HIS A 156 4.13 14.86 4.74
N PHE A 157 3.63 13.66 4.83
CA PHE A 157 2.23 13.40 5.10
C PHE A 157 2.09 12.36 6.23
N PHE A 158 0.89 12.22 6.75
CA PHE A 158 0.61 11.27 7.82
C PHE A 158 -0.25 10.12 7.30
N ASP A 159 0.06 8.92 7.78
CA ASP A 159 -0.67 7.68 7.51
C ASP A 159 -1.04 7.01 8.82
N ALA A 160 -2.19 6.36 8.86
CA ALA A 160 -2.71 5.71 10.06
C ALA A 160 -3.02 4.24 9.80
N ALA A 161 -2.62 3.38 10.74
CA ALA A 161 -2.99 1.98 10.72
C ALA A 161 -4.36 1.75 11.37
N ALA A 162 -5.12 0.77 10.88
CA ALA A 162 -6.39 0.36 11.47
C ALA A 162 -6.20 -0.71 12.56
N PRO A 163 -7.10 -0.77 13.56
CA PRO A 163 -7.06 -1.76 14.63
C PRO A 163 -7.32 -3.19 14.13
N LEU A 164 -6.79 -4.16 14.89
CA LEU A 164 -7.06 -5.60 14.73
C LEU A 164 -7.79 -6.15 15.94
N VAL A 165 -8.78 -7.01 15.70
CA VAL A 165 -9.56 -7.69 16.77
C VAL A 165 -9.48 -9.21 16.62
N ALA A 166 -9.58 -9.91 17.75
CA ALA A 166 -9.68 -11.37 17.77
C ALA A 166 -11.10 -11.80 17.43
N PHE A 167 -11.25 -12.76 16.51
CA PHE A 167 -12.54 -13.23 16.02
C PHE A 167 -13.42 -13.81 17.14
N ASP A 168 -12.84 -14.58 18.07
CA ASP A 168 -13.53 -15.22 19.18
C ASP A 168 -14.17 -14.24 20.18
N SER A 169 -13.82 -12.94 20.07
CA SER A 169 -14.35 -11.85 20.88
C SER A 169 -15.36 -10.95 20.14
N VAL A 170 -15.64 -11.24 18.87
CA VAL A 170 -16.69 -10.52 18.10
C VAL A 170 -18.06 -11.13 18.41
N ASP A 171 -19.01 -10.30 18.81
CA ASP A 171 -20.39 -10.77 19.03
C ASP A 171 -21.10 -11.04 17.70
N MET A 172 -21.07 -12.29 17.28
CA MET A 172 -21.74 -12.75 16.07
C MET A 172 -23.28 -12.76 16.17
N THR A 173 -23.86 -12.51 17.35
CA THR A 173 -25.30 -12.29 17.47
C THR A 173 -25.72 -10.90 16.98
N SER A 174 -24.76 -9.96 16.97
CA SER A 174 -24.92 -8.57 16.51
C SER A 174 -24.22 -8.30 15.18
N ALA A 175 -23.72 -9.36 14.52
CA ALA A 175 -23.01 -9.26 13.23
C ALA A 175 -23.42 -10.40 12.29
N TYR A 176 -23.04 -10.29 11.02
CA TYR A 176 -23.32 -11.31 10.00
C TYR A 176 -22.26 -11.32 8.90
N PHE A 177 -22.05 -12.49 8.31
CA PHE A 177 -21.21 -12.61 7.13
C PHE A 177 -21.99 -12.22 5.86
N ALA A 178 -21.45 -11.31 5.07
CA ALA A 178 -21.98 -10.98 3.75
C ALA A 178 -20.91 -10.33 2.87
N SER A 179 -21.14 -10.40 1.56
CA SER A 179 -20.44 -9.59 0.56
C SER A 179 -21.37 -8.50 0.01
N ARG A 180 -20.81 -7.34 -0.29
CA ARG A 180 -21.62 -6.20 -0.79
C ARG A 180 -22.24 -6.51 -2.15
N TYR A 181 -23.58 -6.37 -2.24
CA TYR A 181 -24.38 -6.72 -3.42
C TYR A 181 -24.27 -8.19 -3.82
N ASP A 182 -24.05 -9.09 -2.86
CA ASP A 182 -23.88 -10.54 -3.07
C ASP A 182 -22.81 -10.86 -4.13
N LYS A 183 -21.76 -10.04 -4.20
CA LYS A 183 -20.66 -10.24 -5.13
C LYS A 183 -19.54 -11.05 -4.49
N GLY A 184 -19.32 -12.25 -5.00
CA GLY A 184 -18.33 -13.19 -4.47
C GLY A 184 -18.80 -13.91 -3.22
N THR A 185 -17.86 -14.38 -2.42
CA THR A 185 -18.11 -15.09 -1.17
C THR A 185 -18.40 -14.12 -0.01
N PRO A 186 -19.18 -14.51 1.02
CA PRO A 186 -19.51 -13.67 2.16
C PRO A 186 -18.33 -13.60 3.16
N ASP A 187 -17.20 -13.02 2.75
CA ASP A 187 -15.93 -13.07 3.49
C ASP A 187 -15.79 -11.98 4.56
N TYR A 188 -16.67 -10.98 4.56
CA TYR A 188 -16.62 -9.89 5.53
C TYR A 188 -17.64 -10.09 6.64
N ILE A 189 -17.21 -9.85 7.89
CA ILE A 189 -18.14 -9.69 9.00
C ILE A 189 -18.68 -8.25 8.94
N ASN A 190 -20.00 -8.11 8.93
CA ASN A 190 -20.68 -6.83 8.90
C ASN A 190 -21.31 -6.56 10.26
N CYS A 191 -20.92 -5.46 10.88
CA CYS A 191 -21.37 -5.01 12.19
C CYS A 191 -22.34 -3.84 12.00
N PRO A 192 -23.66 -4.09 11.96
CA PRO A 192 -24.65 -3.06 11.72
C PRO A 192 -24.83 -2.16 12.94
N MET A 193 -25.18 -0.92 12.68
CA MET A 193 -25.69 0.05 13.67
C MET A 193 -26.99 0.64 13.17
N ASP A 194 -27.96 0.82 14.08
CA ASP A 194 -29.13 1.65 13.86
C ASP A 194 -28.77 3.14 13.95
N LYS A 195 -29.76 4.02 13.81
CA LYS A 195 -29.53 5.46 13.78
C LYS A 195 -29.02 6.01 15.12
N GLU A 196 -29.59 5.55 16.22
CA GLU A 196 -29.24 6.01 17.57
C GLU A 196 -27.81 5.58 17.92
N GLN A 197 -27.51 4.30 17.73
CA GLN A 197 -26.18 3.71 17.94
C GLN A 197 -25.10 4.44 17.09
N TYR A 198 -25.42 4.75 15.83
CA TYR A 198 -24.50 5.47 14.96
C TYR A 198 -24.27 6.90 15.43
N LEU A 199 -25.31 7.62 15.83
CA LEU A 199 -25.16 9.02 16.28
C LEU A 199 -24.35 9.10 17.57
N ASP A 200 -24.59 8.20 18.53
CA ASP A 200 -23.82 8.11 19.76
C ASP A 200 -22.35 7.79 19.45
N PHE A 201 -22.10 6.81 18.57
CA PHE A 201 -20.76 6.48 18.09
C PHE A 201 -20.09 7.68 17.40
N TRP A 202 -20.78 8.36 16.49
CA TRP A 202 -20.23 9.52 15.76
C TRP A 202 -19.89 10.67 16.70
N GLN A 203 -20.73 10.97 17.67
CA GLN A 203 -20.46 12.00 18.70
C GLN A 203 -19.25 11.62 19.54
N ALA A 204 -19.18 10.38 20.01
CA ALA A 204 -18.05 9.90 20.80
C ALA A 204 -16.75 9.93 20.00
N LEU A 205 -16.80 9.55 18.71
CA LEU A 205 -15.64 9.55 17.79
C LEU A 205 -15.11 10.96 17.53
N THR A 206 -16.00 11.93 17.28
CA THR A 206 -15.61 13.30 16.97
C THR A 206 -15.10 14.08 18.20
N ALA A 207 -15.49 13.65 19.41
CA ALA A 207 -15.08 14.23 20.67
C ALA A 207 -13.90 13.51 21.35
N ALA A 208 -13.43 12.39 20.76
CA ALA A 208 -12.40 11.55 21.34
C ALA A 208 -11.02 12.25 21.35
N GLU A 209 -10.21 11.94 22.36
CA GLU A 209 -8.86 12.47 22.48
C GLU A 209 -7.90 11.81 21.48
N GLU A 210 -7.14 12.64 20.80
CA GLU A 210 -6.13 12.24 19.83
C GLU A 210 -4.74 12.15 20.47
N ALA A 211 -3.88 11.27 19.91
CA ALA A 211 -2.48 11.26 20.26
C ALA A 211 -1.80 12.51 19.71
N GLU A 212 -0.93 13.13 20.49
CA GLU A 212 -0.11 14.24 19.99
C GLU A 212 0.85 13.73 18.90
N VAL A 213 0.71 14.27 17.70
CA VAL A 213 1.60 14.00 16.58
C VAL A 213 2.22 15.35 16.18
N HIS A 214 3.53 15.52 16.47
CA HIS A 214 4.23 16.76 16.14
C HIS A 214 4.17 17.04 14.63
N GLY A 215 3.70 18.23 14.28
CA GLY A 215 3.57 18.68 12.88
C GLY A 215 2.37 18.08 12.13
N PHE A 216 1.44 17.42 12.85
CA PHE A 216 0.19 16.96 12.24
C PHE A 216 -0.72 18.16 11.93
N GLU A 217 -1.12 18.25 10.67
CA GLU A 217 -2.19 19.14 10.21
C GLU A 217 -3.14 18.31 9.33
N ASP A 218 -4.44 18.50 9.46
CA ASP A 218 -5.46 17.80 8.67
C ASP A 218 -5.25 17.92 7.15
N LYS A 219 -4.56 18.99 6.73
CA LYS A 219 -4.21 19.23 5.32
C LYS A 219 -3.12 18.30 4.78
N ASN A 220 -2.33 17.69 5.65
CA ASN A 220 -1.18 16.86 5.30
C ASN A 220 -1.50 15.37 5.36
N VAL A 221 -2.80 14.99 5.37
CA VAL A 221 -3.23 13.59 5.38
C VAL A 221 -3.61 13.16 3.98
N PHE A 222 -3.08 12.02 3.55
CA PHE A 222 -3.49 11.41 2.28
C PHE A 222 -4.95 10.94 2.36
N GLU A 223 -5.79 11.34 1.40
CA GLU A 223 -7.24 11.03 1.38
C GLU A 223 -7.55 9.53 1.53
N GLY A 224 -6.73 8.67 0.95
CA GLY A 224 -6.91 7.20 1.01
C GLY A 224 -6.62 6.56 2.37
N CYS A 225 -5.90 7.27 3.25
CA CYS A 225 -5.49 6.83 4.59
C CYS A 225 -5.99 7.79 5.67
N MET A 226 -6.99 8.62 5.35
CA MET A 226 -7.55 9.60 6.28
C MET A 226 -8.09 8.92 7.53
N PRO A 227 -7.73 9.41 8.74
CA PRO A 227 -8.27 8.88 9.98
C PRO A 227 -9.79 8.97 10.05
N VAL A 228 -10.41 7.95 10.63
CA VAL A 228 -11.88 7.84 10.69
C VAL A 228 -12.51 9.01 11.46
N GLU A 229 -11.86 9.52 12.51
CA GLU A 229 -12.29 10.70 13.28
C GLU A 229 -12.19 11.99 12.47
N VAL A 230 -11.17 12.14 11.62
CA VAL A 230 -11.03 13.29 10.71
C VAL A 230 -12.14 13.27 9.66
N MET A 231 -12.43 12.10 9.10
CA MET A 231 -13.59 11.93 8.19
C MET A 231 -14.91 12.26 8.89
N ALA A 232 -15.08 11.80 10.14
CA ALA A 232 -16.29 12.04 10.93
C ALA A 232 -16.57 13.53 11.15
N ARG A 233 -15.55 14.34 11.39
CA ARG A 233 -15.66 15.80 11.58
C ARG A 233 -16.09 16.56 10.33
N ARG A 234 -15.94 15.97 9.14
CA ARG A 234 -16.42 16.60 7.89
C ARG A 234 -17.95 16.60 7.78
N GLY A 235 -18.64 15.86 8.64
CA GLY A 235 -20.10 15.86 8.74
C GLY A 235 -20.66 14.51 9.17
N GLU A 236 -21.84 14.53 9.79
CA GLU A 236 -22.54 13.36 10.34
C GLU A 236 -22.66 12.19 9.33
N ASP A 237 -23.00 12.53 8.08
CA ASP A 237 -23.22 11.51 7.05
C ASP A 237 -21.92 11.05 6.33
N THR A 238 -20.78 11.70 6.56
CA THR A 238 -19.54 11.43 5.79
C THR A 238 -19.14 9.97 5.87
N LEU A 239 -19.15 9.36 7.06
CA LEU A 239 -18.79 7.96 7.23
C LEU A 239 -19.76 7.02 6.55
N ARG A 240 -21.06 7.35 6.48
CA ARG A 240 -22.11 6.55 5.83
C ARG A 240 -22.01 6.57 4.30
N PHE A 241 -21.37 7.56 3.71
CA PHE A 241 -21.01 7.59 2.29
C PHE A 241 -19.59 7.06 2.03
N GLY A 242 -18.82 6.84 3.08
CA GLY A 242 -17.45 6.34 3.10
C GLY A 242 -17.31 4.91 3.68
N PRO A 243 -16.48 4.72 4.70
CA PRO A 243 -16.12 3.40 5.24
C PRO A 243 -17.29 2.65 5.88
N LEU A 244 -18.28 3.35 6.43
CA LEU A 244 -19.45 2.75 7.09
C LEU A 244 -20.68 2.70 6.18
N LYS A 245 -20.50 2.72 4.87
CA LYS A 245 -21.61 2.70 3.91
C LYS A 245 -22.45 1.43 4.05
N PRO A 246 -23.79 1.54 4.34
CA PRO A 246 -24.64 0.37 4.55
C PRO A 246 -25.15 -0.26 3.25
N LYS A 247 -25.20 0.51 2.16
CA LYS A 247 -25.86 0.13 0.91
C LYS A 247 -25.33 -1.18 0.30
N GLY A 248 -26.25 -2.11 0.06
CA GLY A 248 -25.93 -3.42 -0.51
C GLY A 248 -25.44 -4.45 0.51
N LEU A 249 -25.73 -4.23 1.79
CA LEU A 249 -25.45 -5.13 2.91
C LEU A 249 -26.71 -5.28 3.78
N PRO A 250 -27.80 -5.86 3.27
CA PRO A 250 -29.01 -6.02 4.05
C PRO A 250 -28.76 -6.91 5.27
N ASP A 251 -29.24 -6.47 6.42
CA ASP A 251 -29.21 -7.26 7.66
C ASP A 251 -30.15 -8.47 7.50
N PRO A 252 -29.66 -9.71 7.66
CA PRO A 252 -30.48 -10.92 7.54
C PRO A 252 -31.67 -10.96 8.49
N LYS A 253 -31.60 -10.25 9.63
CA LYS A 253 -32.70 -10.20 10.62
C LYS A 253 -33.85 -9.31 10.18
N THR A 254 -33.56 -8.24 9.46
CA THR A 254 -34.56 -7.23 9.07
C THR A 254 -34.88 -7.24 7.56
N GLY A 255 -34.00 -7.84 6.76
CA GLY A 255 -34.06 -7.79 5.28
C GLY A 255 -33.80 -6.40 4.69
N ARG A 256 -33.33 -5.44 5.48
CA ARG A 256 -33.10 -4.04 5.07
C ARG A 256 -31.65 -3.64 5.29
N ASP A 257 -31.17 -2.69 4.48
CA ASP A 257 -29.88 -2.06 4.73
C ASP A 257 -29.95 -1.35 6.10
N PRO A 258 -28.99 -1.56 7.02
CA PRO A 258 -28.92 -0.85 8.30
C PRO A 258 -28.61 0.64 8.12
N TYR A 259 -28.60 1.42 9.19
CA TYR A 259 -28.26 2.85 9.09
C TYR A 259 -26.77 3.07 8.77
N ALA A 260 -25.88 2.31 9.40
CA ALA A 260 -24.45 2.25 9.12
C ALA A 260 -23.92 0.83 9.34
N VAL A 261 -22.78 0.48 8.71
CA VAL A 261 -22.14 -0.84 8.85
C VAL A 261 -20.63 -0.68 8.95
N VAL A 262 -20.04 -1.22 10.00
CA VAL A 262 -18.61 -1.46 10.09
C VAL A 262 -18.27 -2.83 9.51
N GLN A 263 -17.29 -2.90 8.63
CA GLN A 263 -16.87 -4.17 8.03
C GLN A 263 -15.55 -4.63 8.67
N LEU A 264 -15.50 -5.90 9.02
CA LEU A 264 -14.26 -6.54 9.45
C LEU A 264 -13.80 -7.49 8.34
N ARG A 265 -12.51 -7.44 8.02
CA ARG A 265 -11.89 -8.30 7.03
C ARG A 265 -10.88 -9.24 7.69
N LYS A 266 -10.90 -10.50 7.26
CA LYS A 266 -9.93 -11.51 7.70
C LYS A 266 -8.50 -11.03 7.46
N ASP A 267 -7.64 -11.15 8.50
CA ASP A 267 -6.24 -10.68 8.47
C ASP A 267 -5.21 -11.82 8.43
N ASN A 268 -5.64 -13.06 8.69
CA ASN A 268 -4.80 -14.27 8.62
C ASN A 268 -5.56 -15.45 7.99
N ALA A 269 -4.84 -16.49 7.55
CA ALA A 269 -5.43 -17.66 6.89
C ALA A 269 -6.41 -18.42 7.81
N ASP A 270 -6.10 -18.53 9.09
CA ASP A 270 -6.93 -19.26 10.06
C ASP A 270 -8.24 -18.56 10.41
N GLY A 271 -8.40 -17.28 10.01
CA GLY A 271 -9.61 -16.50 10.32
C GLY A 271 -9.79 -16.19 11.81
N THR A 272 -8.71 -16.13 12.56
CA THR A 272 -8.72 -15.80 13.99
C THR A 272 -8.52 -14.33 14.28
N ILE A 273 -8.04 -13.55 13.28
CA ILE A 273 -7.74 -12.11 13.38
C ILE A 273 -8.49 -11.36 12.29
N TYR A 274 -9.12 -10.26 12.66
CA TYR A 274 -9.86 -9.41 11.75
C TYR A 274 -9.46 -7.94 11.85
N ASN A 275 -9.36 -7.26 10.70
CA ASN A 275 -9.04 -5.86 10.56
C ASN A 275 -10.31 -5.02 10.43
N LEU A 276 -10.41 -3.90 11.16
CA LEU A 276 -11.49 -2.92 11.01
C LEU A 276 -11.27 -2.12 9.72
N VAL A 277 -12.09 -2.34 8.71
CA VAL A 277 -11.94 -1.71 7.39
C VAL A 277 -12.27 -0.22 7.46
N GLY A 278 -11.31 0.62 7.05
CA GLY A 278 -11.50 2.08 7.03
C GLY A 278 -11.42 2.76 8.40
N PHE A 279 -10.87 2.08 9.40
CA PHE A 279 -10.68 2.59 10.76
C PHE A 279 -9.22 2.98 11.05
N GLN A 280 -8.51 3.50 10.08
CA GLN A 280 -7.26 4.21 10.34
C GLN A 280 -7.53 5.32 11.35
N THR A 281 -6.69 5.47 12.37
CA THR A 281 -6.95 6.39 13.47
C THR A 281 -5.69 6.85 14.18
N HIS A 282 -5.68 8.07 14.69
CA HIS A 282 -4.68 8.59 15.62
C HIS A 282 -5.26 8.88 17.02
N LEU A 283 -6.44 8.36 17.31
CA LEU A 283 -6.98 8.40 18.66
C LEU A 283 -6.04 7.74 19.67
N LYS A 284 -5.98 8.24 20.89
CA LYS A 284 -5.30 7.56 22.00
C LYS A 284 -5.87 6.15 22.20
N TRP A 285 -5.04 5.18 22.55
CA TRP A 285 -5.46 3.78 22.71
C TRP A 285 -6.67 3.58 23.65
N PRO A 286 -6.76 4.26 24.82
CA PRO A 286 -7.96 4.17 25.66
C PRO A 286 -9.22 4.67 24.95
N GLU A 287 -9.10 5.71 24.13
CA GLU A 287 -10.21 6.26 23.34
C GLU A 287 -10.62 5.31 22.22
N GLN A 288 -9.66 4.70 21.52
CA GLN A 288 -9.98 3.67 20.54
C GLN A 288 -10.79 2.53 21.17
N LYS A 289 -10.36 2.03 22.34
CA LYS A 289 -11.11 0.99 23.04
C LYS A 289 -12.51 1.48 23.43
N ARG A 290 -12.63 2.67 24.02
CA ARG A 290 -13.92 3.24 24.44
C ARG A 290 -14.88 3.43 23.27
N VAL A 291 -14.43 4.10 22.22
CA VAL A 291 -15.27 4.48 21.07
C VAL A 291 -15.61 3.28 20.20
N PHE A 292 -14.65 2.43 19.86
CA PHE A 292 -14.91 1.30 18.95
C PHE A 292 -15.69 0.19 19.62
N SER A 293 -15.67 0.08 20.96
CA SER A 293 -16.55 -0.83 21.72
C SER A 293 -18.02 -0.34 21.79
N MET A 294 -18.34 0.86 21.31
CA MET A 294 -19.74 1.30 21.13
C MET A 294 -20.42 0.63 19.92
N ILE A 295 -19.65 0.05 19.01
CA ILE A 295 -20.17 -0.76 17.92
C ILE A 295 -20.70 -2.07 18.53
N PRO A 296 -22.01 -2.41 18.37
CA PRO A 296 -22.62 -3.53 19.13
C PRO A 296 -21.85 -4.84 19.05
N ALA A 297 -21.42 -5.22 17.87
CA ALA A 297 -20.63 -6.45 17.66
C ALA A 297 -19.22 -6.42 18.27
N LEU A 298 -18.73 -5.25 18.65
CA LEU A 298 -17.38 -5.04 19.19
C LEU A 298 -17.39 -4.63 20.67
N HIS A 299 -18.54 -4.71 21.36
CA HIS A 299 -18.69 -4.26 22.75
C HIS A 299 -17.64 -4.89 23.67
N ASP A 300 -17.44 -6.19 23.56
CA ASP A 300 -16.47 -6.96 24.33
C ASP A 300 -15.25 -7.39 23.51
N ALA A 301 -15.02 -6.76 22.34
CA ALA A 301 -13.96 -7.15 21.45
C ALA A 301 -12.57 -6.97 22.08
N ARG A 302 -11.74 -8.00 21.91
CA ARG A 302 -10.33 -7.98 22.29
C ARG A 302 -9.50 -7.40 21.15
N PHE A 303 -9.05 -6.15 21.32
CA PHE A 303 -8.14 -5.51 20.37
C PHE A 303 -6.75 -6.11 20.51
N LEU A 304 -6.27 -6.76 19.46
CA LEU A 304 -4.93 -7.36 19.36
C LEU A 304 -3.87 -6.32 18.99
N ARG A 305 -4.28 -5.29 18.26
CA ARG A 305 -3.48 -4.12 17.90
C ARG A 305 -4.38 -2.91 17.81
N TYR A 306 -3.94 -1.80 18.37
CA TYR A 306 -4.58 -0.50 18.19
C TYR A 306 -4.07 0.19 16.93
N GLY A 307 -4.88 1.09 16.39
CA GLY A 307 -4.46 1.99 15.34
C GLY A 307 -3.34 2.94 15.80
N VAL A 308 -2.44 3.26 14.91
CA VAL A 308 -1.30 4.17 15.17
C VAL A 308 -1.12 5.06 13.94
N MET A 309 -0.81 6.34 14.17
CA MET A 309 -0.45 7.26 13.10
C MET A 309 1.08 7.36 12.99
N HIS A 310 1.56 7.46 11.77
CA HIS A 310 2.96 7.62 11.43
C HIS A 310 3.15 8.85 10.53
N ARG A 311 4.24 9.59 10.78
CA ARG A 311 4.71 10.60 9.85
C ARG A 311 5.42 9.90 8.69
N ASN A 312 4.92 10.11 7.48
CA ASN A 312 5.50 9.55 6.27
C ASN A 312 6.36 10.60 5.55
N THR A 313 7.44 10.15 4.95
CA THR A 313 8.33 10.99 4.13
C THR A 313 8.13 10.66 2.66
N TYR A 314 7.90 11.66 1.81
CA TYR A 314 7.94 11.50 0.36
C TYR A 314 8.67 12.67 -0.31
N LEU A 315 9.12 12.42 -1.54
CA LEU A 315 9.93 13.35 -2.33
C LEU A 315 9.06 14.22 -3.24
N ASP A 316 9.50 15.44 -3.53
CA ASP A 316 9.00 16.21 -4.69
C ASP A 316 9.54 15.56 -5.99
N SER A 317 9.05 14.37 -6.26
CA SER A 317 9.57 13.48 -7.30
C SER A 317 9.58 14.09 -8.70
N PRO A 318 8.58 14.89 -9.14
CA PRO A 318 8.63 15.52 -10.46
C PRO A 318 9.86 16.39 -10.69
N ARG A 319 10.37 17.05 -9.65
CA ARG A 319 11.58 17.86 -9.74
C ARG A 319 12.85 17.06 -9.63
N LEU A 320 12.81 15.97 -8.85
CA LEU A 320 13.99 15.20 -8.47
C LEU A 320 14.23 13.99 -9.35
N LEU A 321 13.18 13.28 -9.80
CA LEU A 321 13.28 11.97 -10.42
C LEU A 321 12.91 11.98 -11.90
N ASP A 322 13.54 11.09 -12.66
CA ASP A 322 13.10 10.74 -14.00
C ASP A 322 12.02 9.63 -13.97
N ARG A 323 11.48 9.25 -15.13
CA ARG A 323 10.44 8.23 -15.27
C ARG A 323 10.85 6.82 -14.81
N TYR A 324 12.15 6.59 -14.62
CA TYR A 324 12.72 5.36 -14.11
C TYR A 324 13.10 5.48 -12.63
N TYR A 325 12.59 6.52 -11.98
CA TYR A 325 12.82 6.83 -10.55
C TYR A 325 14.29 7.12 -10.19
N ARG A 326 15.13 7.46 -11.17
CA ARG A 326 16.52 7.85 -10.94
C ARG A 326 16.59 9.32 -10.61
N LEU A 327 17.51 9.67 -9.72
CA LEU A 327 17.81 11.06 -9.40
C LEU A 327 18.40 11.78 -10.64
N LYS A 328 17.74 12.87 -11.10
CA LYS A 328 18.16 13.60 -12.30
C LYS A 328 19.57 14.17 -12.22
N SER A 329 20.02 14.55 -11.01
CA SER A 329 21.36 15.11 -10.76
C SER A 329 22.45 14.04 -10.62
N ASP A 330 22.09 12.80 -10.27
CA ASP A 330 23.05 11.69 -10.09
C ASP A 330 22.33 10.34 -10.41
N HIS A 331 22.47 9.88 -11.64
CA HIS A 331 21.81 8.66 -12.12
C HIS A 331 22.30 7.35 -11.47
N ARG A 332 23.35 7.38 -10.62
CA ARG A 332 23.71 6.21 -9.80
C ARG A 332 22.76 6.00 -8.63
N ILE A 333 21.97 7.02 -8.25
CA ILE A 333 20.99 6.98 -7.18
C ILE A 333 19.60 6.83 -7.77
N ALA A 334 18.87 5.80 -7.36
CA ALA A 334 17.48 5.61 -7.66
C ALA A 334 16.65 5.49 -6.38
N PHE A 335 15.36 5.77 -6.49
CA PHE A 335 14.42 5.67 -5.38
C PHE A 335 13.31 4.68 -5.74
N ALA A 336 12.72 4.00 -4.75
CA ALA A 336 11.58 3.13 -4.97
C ALA A 336 10.63 3.14 -3.76
N GLY A 337 9.38 2.80 -4.02
CA GLY A 337 8.36 2.70 -2.99
C GLY A 337 7.64 4.02 -2.72
N GLN A 338 6.88 4.03 -1.65
CA GLN A 338 5.94 5.10 -1.29
C GLN A 338 6.62 6.47 -1.16
N MET A 339 7.89 6.52 -0.76
CA MET A 339 8.65 7.76 -0.67
C MET A 339 8.78 8.51 -2.02
N THR A 340 8.57 7.84 -3.14
CA THR A 340 8.57 8.46 -4.48
C THR A 340 7.22 9.11 -4.84
N GLY A 341 6.23 9.08 -3.95
CA GLY A 341 4.89 9.59 -4.20
C GLY A 341 3.97 8.61 -4.94
N VAL A 342 4.38 7.35 -5.12
CA VAL A 342 3.44 6.27 -5.45
C VAL A 342 2.78 5.78 -4.18
N GLU A 343 1.45 5.84 -4.10
CA GLU A 343 0.72 5.47 -2.89
C GLU A 343 0.13 4.07 -3.03
N GLY A 344 0.47 3.19 -2.06
CA GLY A 344 -0.05 1.83 -1.95
C GLY A 344 1.01 0.74 -2.13
N TYR A 345 0.69 -0.45 -1.63
CA TYR A 345 1.59 -1.61 -1.63
C TYR A 345 1.96 -2.09 -3.03
N VAL A 346 0.98 -2.16 -3.94
CA VAL A 346 1.19 -2.64 -5.32
C VAL A 346 1.96 -1.60 -6.12
N GLU A 347 1.68 -0.32 -5.93
CA GLU A 347 2.41 0.79 -6.55
C GLU A 347 3.86 0.83 -6.07
N SER A 348 4.08 0.62 -4.76
CA SER A 348 5.44 0.50 -4.21
C SER A 348 6.21 -0.67 -4.82
N CYS A 349 5.57 -1.84 -4.93
CA CYS A 349 6.12 -2.99 -5.63
C CYS A 349 6.47 -2.65 -7.08
N ALA A 350 5.56 -2.02 -7.83
CA ALA A 350 5.74 -1.66 -9.23
C ALA A 350 6.93 -0.71 -9.45
N SER A 351 7.12 0.27 -8.56
CA SER A 351 8.28 1.15 -8.61
C SER A 351 9.58 0.39 -8.38
N GLY A 352 9.62 -0.51 -7.38
CA GLY A 352 10.77 -1.38 -7.12
C GLY A 352 11.08 -2.31 -8.29
N PHE A 353 10.03 -2.87 -8.91
CA PHE A 353 10.14 -3.68 -10.13
C PHE A 353 10.81 -2.89 -11.26
N LEU A 354 10.27 -1.72 -11.59
CA LEU A 354 10.77 -0.88 -12.68
C LEU A 354 12.22 -0.47 -12.45
N VAL A 355 12.55 0.00 -11.23
CA VAL A 355 13.93 0.37 -10.86
C VAL A 355 14.87 -0.82 -11.00
N GLY A 356 14.49 -1.99 -10.49
CA GLY A 356 15.33 -3.19 -10.55
C GLY A 356 15.61 -3.65 -11.98
N VAL A 357 14.60 -3.66 -12.83
CA VAL A 357 14.74 -4.01 -14.26
C VAL A 357 15.63 -3.01 -14.99
N GLU A 358 15.35 -1.71 -14.87
CA GLU A 358 16.06 -0.67 -15.60
C GLU A 358 17.50 -0.51 -15.15
N LEU A 359 17.75 -0.61 -13.85
CA LEU A 359 19.12 -0.57 -13.32
C LEU A 359 19.94 -1.78 -13.79
N ALA A 360 19.35 -2.99 -13.77
CA ALA A 360 20.02 -4.17 -14.30
C ALA A 360 20.36 -4.01 -15.78
N ARG A 361 19.41 -3.52 -16.60
CA ARG A 361 19.63 -3.28 -18.04
C ARG A 361 20.77 -2.29 -18.29
N ARG A 362 20.77 -1.18 -17.56
CA ARG A 362 21.85 -0.19 -17.62
C ARG A 362 23.21 -0.79 -17.31
N LEU A 363 23.31 -1.59 -16.23
CA LEU A 363 24.57 -2.23 -15.82
C LEU A 363 25.03 -3.31 -16.81
N LEU A 364 24.09 -3.93 -17.53
CA LEU A 364 24.39 -4.89 -18.60
C LEU A 364 24.61 -4.24 -19.96
N GLY A 365 24.61 -2.90 -20.05
CA GLY A 365 24.77 -2.17 -21.30
C GLY A 365 23.61 -2.31 -22.28
N LYS A 366 22.42 -2.69 -21.80
CA LYS A 366 21.18 -2.81 -22.59
C LYS A 366 20.43 -1.49 -22.62
N ALA A 367 19.68 -1.24 -23.71
CA ALA A 367 18.79 -0.08 -23.79
C ALA A 367 17.67 -0.16 -22.74
N PRO A 368 17.16 0.98 -22.23
CA PRO A 368 15.98 1.02 -21.38
C PRO A 368 14.77 0.38 -22.06
N ILE A 369 13.87 -0.21 -21.27
CA ILE A 369 12.57 -0.64 -21.79
C ILE A 369 11.60 0.54 -21.75
N ASP A 370 10.92 0.77 -22.87
CA ASP A 370 9.82 1.71 -22.87
C ASP A 370 8.56 1.04 -22.30
N PHE A 371 8.18 1.43 -21.08
CA PHE A 371 6.86 1.16 -20.54
C PHE A 371 5.95 2.34 -20.95
N PRO A 372 5.10 2.18 -21.97
CA PRO A 372 4.27 3.27 -22.47
C PRO A 372 3.25 3.72 -21.40
N ARG A 373 2.81 4.97 -21.52
CA ARG A 373 1.80 5.54 -20.60
C ARG A 373 0.44 4.82 -20.62
N GLU A 374 0.20 3.98 -21.63
CA GLU A 374 -0.95 3.10 -21.77
C GLU A 374 -0.91 1.92 -20.78
N THR A 375 0.25 1.62 -20.20
CA THR A 375 0.43 0.62 -19.13
C THR A 375 0.32 1.29 -17.75
N ALA A 376 -0.11 0.56 -16.74
CA ALA A 376 -0.19 1.09 -15.38
C ALA A 376 1.20 1.39 -14.81
N ILE A 377 2.20 0.50 -15.05
CA ILE A 377 3.61 0.72 -14.66
C ILE A 377 4.16 1.98 -15.30
N GLY A 378 3.98 2.15 -16.62
CA GLY A 378 4.47 3.33 -17.34
C GLY A 378 3.76 4.62 -16.94
N ALA A 379 2.45 4.57 -16.72
CA ALA A 379 1.67 5.72 -16.24
C ALA A 379 2.13 6.21 -14.87
N LEU A 380 2.47 5.32 -13.94
CA LEU A 380 3.02 5.69 -12.63
C LEU A 380 4.40 6.36 -12.77
N GLY A 381 5.31 5.78 -13.57
CA GLY A 381 6.63 6.37 -13.79
C GLY A 381 6.55 7.76 -14.40
N LEU A 382 5.63 7.96 -15.34
CA LEU A 382 5.38 9.28 -15.94
C LEU A 382 4.71 10.25 -14.98
N TYR A 383 3.84 9.79 -14.09
CA TYR A 383 3.22 10.62 -13.06
C TYR A 383 4.26 11.20 -12.10
N VAL A 384 5.14 10.36 -11.54
CA VAL A 384 6.17 10.79 -10.58
C VAL A 384 7.26 11.67 -11.19
N SER A 385 7.39 11.69 -12.52
CA SER A 385 8.39 12.53 -13.23
C SER A 385 7.78 13.72 -13.96
N ASN A 386 6.47 13.97 -13.82
CA ASN A 386 5.77 15.01 -14.56
C ASN A 386 5.95 16.40 -13.94
N GLU A 387 6.88 17.18 -14.43
CA GLU A 387 7.19 18.53 -13.98
C GLU A 387 6.04 19.55 -14.18
N SER A 388 5.01 19.20 -14.95
CA SER A 388 3.85 20.09 -15.14
C SER A 388 2.88 20.06 -13.96
N VAL A 389 3.06 19.16 -12.99
CA VAL A 389 2.25 19.10 -11.78
C VAL A 389 2.68 20.21 -10.81
N ALA A 390 1.83 21.20 -10.61
CA ALA A 390 2.14 22.37 -9.77
C ALA A 390 2.26 22.01 -8.27
N GLU A 391 1.37 21.15 -7.79
CA GLU A 391 1.36 20.64 -6.42
C GLU A 391 1.37 19.10 -6.48
N PHE A 392 2.55 18.52 -6.31
CA PHE A 392 2.71 17.09 -6.34
C PHE A 392 2.12 16.46 -5.06
N GLN A 393 1.28 15.46 -5.25
CA GLN A 393 0.69 14.69 -4.15
C GLN A 393 0.89 13.20 -4.40
N PRO A 394 1.12 12.39 -3.35
CA PRO A 394 1.12 10.93 -3.50
C PRO A 394 -0.17 10.44 -4.15
N MET A 395 -0.07 9.46 -5.05
CA MET A 395 -1.22 8.97 -5.80
C MET A 395 -1.24 7.45 -5.94
N ASN A 396 -2.42 6.87 -5.74
CA ASN A 396 -2.69 5.50 -6.16
C ASN A 396 -2.86 5.43 -7.68
N ILE A 397 -2.50 4.27 -8.26
CA ILE A 397 -2.83 4.00 -9.66
C ILE A 397 -4.33 4.16 -9.91
N ASN A 398 -4.69 4.87 -10.95
CA ASN A 398 -6.07 5.06 -11.39
C ASN A 398 -6.14 5.23 -12.91
N PHE A 399 -7.29 4.92 -13.50
CA PHE A 399 -7.46 5.04 -14.96
C PHE A 399 -7.43 6.48 -15.48
N GLY A 400 -7.43 7.49 -14.61
CA GLY A 400 -7.32 8.91 -15.01
C GLY A 400 -5.94 9.31 -15.51
N ILE A 401 -4.89 8.61 -15.10
CA ILE A 401 -3.51 8.85 -15.58
C ILE A 401 -3.13 7.98 -16.79
N ILE A 402 -3.99 7.02 -17.16
CA ILE A 402 -3.84 6.19 -18.36
C ILE A 402 -4.57 6.87 -19.52
N PRO A 403 -3.97 7.00 -20.71
CA PRO A 403 -4.61 7.64 -21.85
C PRO A 403 -5.96 7.00 -22.22
N PRO A 404 -6.96 7.81 -22.59
CA PRO A 404 -8.25 7.27 -23.01
C PRO A 404 -8.12 6.36 -24.24
N LEU A 405 -9.19 5.59 -24.50
CA LEU A 405 -9.34 4.87 -25.76
C LEU A 405 -9.61 5.87 -26.90
N ASP A 406 -9.23 5.51 -28.10
CA ASP A 406 -9.47 6.27 -29.34
C ASP A 406 -10.93 6.24 -29.79
N HIS A 407 -11.76 5.43 -29.17
CA HIS A 407 -13.18 5.25 -29.43
C HIS A 407 -14.03 5.31 -28.15
N ARG A 408 -15.34 5.49 -28.33
CA ARG A 408 -16.28 5.61 -27.22
C ARG A 408 -16.79 4.23 -26.80
N VAL A 409 -16.62 3.90 -25.50
CA VAL A 409 -17.16 2.68 -24.87
C VAL A 409 -18.28 3.06 -23.91
N LYS A 410 -19.40 2.34 -23.99
CA LYS A 410 -20.57 2.57 -23.12
C LYS A 410 -20.36 1.86 -21.77
N GLY A 411 -20.46 2.63 -20.71
CA GLY A 411 -20.35 2.15 -19.32
C GLY A 411 -18.90 2.14 -18.80
N LYS A 412 -18.73 2.66 -17.58
CA LYS A 412 -17.42 2.79 -16.91
C LYS A 412 -16.67 1.46 -16.80
N ARG A 413 -17.38 0.38 -16.44
CA ARG A 413 -16.79 -0.96 -16.26
C ARG A 413 -16.23 -1.50 -17.58
N ASN A 414 -16.98 -1.40 -18.66
CA ASN A 414 -16.54 -1.87 -19.98
C ASN A 414 -15.34 -1.03 -20.47
N LYS A 415 -15.43 0.30 -20.34
CA LYS A 415 -14.31 1.20 -20.67
C LYS A 415 -13.03 0.81 -19.94
N ASN A 416 -13.12 0.57 -18.64
CA ASN A 416 -11.96 0.19 -17.83
C ASN A 416 -11.41 -1.19 -18.23
N ALA A 417 -12.29 -2.15 -18.55
CA ALA A 417 -11.87 -3.47 -19.02
C ALA A 417 -11.09 -3.38 -20.36
N GLU A 418 -11.54 -2.54 -21.31
CA GLU A 418 -10.84 -2.33 -22.56
C GLU A 418 -9.50 -1.61 -22.40
N LEU A 419 -9.41 -0.62 -21.49
CA LEU A 419 -8.15 0.01 -21.14
C LEU A 419 -7.16 -1.03 -20.58
N SER A 420 -7.64 -1.95 -19.75
CA SER A 420 -6.83 -3.03 -19.19
C SER A 420 -6.37 -4.01 -20.27
N GLN A 421 -7.25 -4.39 -21.20
CA GLN A 421 -6.88 -5.27 -22.32
C GLN A 421 -5.81 -4.65 -23.20
N ARG A 422 -5.94 -3.36 -23.53
CA ARG A 422 -4.91 -2.60 -24.28
C ARG A 422 -3.56 -2.63 -23.58
N SER A 423 -3.55 -2.33 -22.28
CA SER A 423 -2.33 -2.34 -21.48
C SER A 423 -1.68 -3.73 -21.46
N LEU A 424 -2.47 -4.77 -21.18
CA LEU A 424 -1.95 -6.13 -21.09
C LEU A 424 -1.41 -6.66 -22.43
N ALA A 425 -1.97 -6.25 -23.56
CA ALA A 425 -1.42 -6.56 -24.88
C ALA A 425 -0.04 -5.91 -25.08
N ILE A 426 0.16 -4.69 -24.59
CA ILE A 426 1.47 -4.02 -24.61
C ILE A 426 2.48 -4.75 -23.73
N ILE A 427 2.08 -5.11 -22.50
CA ILE A 427 2.93 -5.87 -21.57
C ILE A 427 3.34 -7.21 -22.17
N ASP A 428 2.41 -7.94 -22.80
CA ASP A 428 2.73 -9.20 -23.45
C ASP A 428 3.75 -9.03 -24.59
N ALA A 429 3.66 -7.93 -25.34
CA ALA A 429 4.58 -7.64 -26.45
C ALA A 429 6.01 -7.35 -25.97
N ILE A 430 6.18 -6.73 -24.79
CA ILE A 430 7.51 -6.41 -24.23
C ILE A 430 8.01 -7.44 -23.23
N ARG A 431 7.20 -8.44 -22.88
CA ARG A 431 7.47 -9.40 -21.80
C ARG A 431 8.81 -10.10 -21.93
N GLU A 432 9.09 -10.65 -23.13
CA GLU A 432 10.34 -11.37 -23.36
C GLU A 432 11.56 -10.48 -23.17
N GLU A 433 11.47 -9.23 -23.63
CA GLU A 433 12.54 -8.25 -23.45
C GLU A 433 12.74 -7.87 -21.97
N VAL A 434 11.65 -7.71 -21.21
CA VAL A 434 11.70 -7.42 -19.78
C VAL A 434 12.31 -8.57 -19.01
N LEU A 435 11.96 -9.81 -19.34
CA LEU A 435 12.43 -11.01 -18.64
C LEU A 435 13.82 -11.48 -19.10
N ALA A 436 14.37 -10.92 -20.16
CA ALA A 436 15.70 -11.28 -20.66
C ALA A 436 16.80 -10.99 -19.63
N LYS A 437 17.56 -12.06 -19.29
CA LYS A 437 18.69 -12.04 -18.36
C LYS A 437 19.93 -11.39 -18.95
#